data_3dcc823e019207e46aead19052888567
#
_entry.id   3dcc823e019207e46aead19052888567
#
_cell.length_a   1.000
_cell.length_b   1.000
_cell.length_c   1.000
_cell.angle_alpha   90.00
_cell.angle_beta   90.00
_cell.angle_gamma   90.00
#
_symmetry.space_group_name_H-M   'P 1'
#
loop_
_entity.id
_entity.type
_entity.pdbx_description
1 polymer ?
#
loop_
_entity_poly.entity_id
_entity_poly.type
_entity_poly.pdbx_seq_one_letter_code
_entity_poly.pdbx_strand_id
1 'polypeptide(L)'
;YKNPVLYADYSDPDVCRVGDDYYMTSSSFNCIPALQILHSKDLVNWTIIGYAAERLKPEDVFSKPQHGNAVWAPSIRYHNGEFYVCYGDPDRGIYMIKTKDPAGRWDEPILVHPAKGIIDPCPFWDEDGKAYIAHGYAGSRAGVKSIIGMIEMTPDGTSSIGSDRVIYDGHIGNATIEGAKMYKRDG
;
A
#
# COMPACT_ATOMS: atom_id res chain seq x y z
N TYR A 1 7.97 -26.48 -4.63
CA TYR A 1 6.97 -26.10 -3.62
C TYR A 1 5.57 -26.58 -4.02
N LYS A 2 4.64 -26.53 -3.08
CA LYS A 2 3.24 -26.92 -3.28
C LYS A 2 2.32 -25.75 -2.91
N ASN A 3 1.31 -25.50 -3.74
CA ASN A 3 0.26 -24.50 -3.44
C ASN A 3 -0.84 -25.08 -2.53
N PRO A 4 -1.48 -24.24 -1.68
CA PRO A 4 -1.07 -22.86 -1.38
C PRO A 4 0.21 -22.82 -0.53
N VAL A 5 1.07 -21.82 -0.74
CA VAL A 5 2.28 -21.61 0.10
C VAL A 5 1.92 -21.10 1.50
N LEU A 6 0.76 -20.45 1.64
CA LEU A 6 0.18 -19.99 2.90
C LEU A 6 -1.28 -20.45 2.98
N TYR A 7 -1.65 -21.12 4.06
CA TYR A 7 -3.03 -21.53 4.36
C TYR A 7 -3.73 -20.45 5.22
N ALA A 8 -3.83 -19.24 4.69
CA ALA A 8 -4.48 -18.11 5.35
C ALA A 8 -4.96 -17.10 4.31
N ASP A 9 -5.82 -16.18 4.73
CA ASP A 9 -6.26 -15.06 3.91
C ASP A 9 -5.22 -13.94 3.95
N TYR A 10 -4.52 -13.76 2.84
CA TYR A 10 -3.59 -12.68 2.57
C TYR A 10 -4.00 -12.02 1.25
N SER A 11 -5.15 -11.35 1.25
CA SER A 11 -5.68 -10.68 0.05
C SER A 11 -4.79 -9.51 -0.36
N ASP A 12 -4.69 -9.28 -1.66
CA ASP A 12 -3.92 -8.18 -2.27
C ASP A 12 -2.48 -8.10 -1.77
N PRO A 13 -1.71 -9.19 -1.77
CA PRO A 13 -0.37 -9.19 -1.22
C PRO A 13 0.58 -8.37 -2.09
N ASP A 14 1.49 -7.64 -1.45
CA ASP A 14 2.59 -6.97 -2.11
C ASP A 14 3.91 -7.34 -1.46
N VAL A 15 4.96 -7.49 -2.28
CA VAL A 15 6.28 -7.99 -1.85
C VAL A 15 7.37 -7.05 -2.31
N CYS A 16 8.34 -6.75 -1.44
CA CYS A 16 9.59 -6.13 -1.83
C CYS A 16 10.79 -7.03 -1.49
N ARG A 17 11.87 -6.88 -2.26
CA ARG A 17 13.14 -7.57 -2.03
C ARG A 17 14.19 -6.59 -1.51
N VAL A 18 14.92 -6.98 -0.46
CA VAL A 18 16.06 -6.24 0.07
C VAL A 18 17.23 -7.21 0.27
N GLY A 19 18.23 -7.12 -0.59
CA GLY A 19 19.31 -8.11 -0.63
C GLY A 19 18.77 -9.51 -0.96
N ASP A 20 18.94 -10.45 -0.04
CA ASP A 20 18.45 -11.83 -0.17
C ASP A 20 17.15 -12.10 0.61
N ASP A 21 16.54 -11.04 1.11
CA ASP A 21 15.34 -11.11 1.91
C ASP A 21 14.12 -10.58 1.16
N TYR A 22 12.97 -11.20 1.40
CA TYR A 22 11.68 -10.79 0.86
C TYR A 22 10.74 -10.41 2.02
N TYR A 23 10.05 -9.30 1.86
CA TYR A 23 9.08 -8.79 2.83
C TYR A 23 7.74 -8.61 2.17
N MET A 24 6.68 -9.11 2.82
CA MET A 24 5.32 -9.08 2.30
C MET A 24 4.37 -8.43 3.31
N THR A 25 3.41 -7.69 2.79
CA THR A 25 2.22 -7.25 3.52
C THR A 25 0.97 -7.50 2.68
N SER A 26 -0.22 -7.40 3.28
CA SER A 26 -1.50 -7.59 2.59
C SER A 26 -2.61 -6.77 3.22
N SER A 27 -3.79 -6.74 2.59
CA SER A 27 -5.00 -6.14 3.14
C SER A 27 -5.30 -6.68 4.52
N SER A 28 -5.55 -5.81 5.47
CA SER A 28 -5.94 -6.19 6.84
C SER A 28 -7.29 -5.60 7.26
N PHE A 29 -7.89 -4.79 6.40
CA PHE A 29 -9.17 -4.12 6.66
C PHE A 29 -9.15 -3.38 8.00
N ASN A 30 -10.14 -3.60 8.86
CA ASN A 30 -10.18 -3.01 10.21
C ASN A 30 -9.59 -3.92 11.31
N CYS A 31 -8.90 -5.00 10.92
CA CYS A 31 -8.21 -5.86 11.90
C CYS A 31 -7.01 -5.13 12.51
N ILE A 32 -6.81 -5.27 13.82
CA ILE A 32 -5.67 -4.75 14.56
C ILE A 32 -5.05 -5.86 15.41
N PRO A 33 -3.71 -5.94 15.50
CA PRO A 33 -2.76 -5.10 14.76
C PRO A 33 -2.91 -5.30 13.25
N ALA A 34 -2.67 -4.22 12.50
CA ALA A 34 -2.90 -4.18 11.06
C ALA A 34 -1.58 -4.24 10.27
N LEU A 35 -1.70 -4.57 8.96
CA LEU A 35 -0.55 -4.60 8.06
C LEU A 35 0.53 -5.56 8.57
N GLN A 36 0.18 -6.83 8.64
CA GLN A 36 1.13 -7.89 8.98
C GLN A 36 2.34 -7.85 8.05
N ILE A 37 3.52 -7.98 8.61
CA ILE A 37 4.79 -8.06 7.89
C ILE A 37 5.30 -9.49 7.95
N LEU A 38 5.42 -10.10 6.79
CA LEU A 38 5.99 -11.43 6.65
C LEU A 38 7.37 -11.34 6.00
N HIS A 39 8.25 -12.24 6.41
CA HIS A 39 9.59 -12.38 5.89
C HIS A 39 9.81 -13.76 5.28
N SER A 40 10.57 -13.81 4.19
CA SER A 40 10.98 -15.03 3.52
C SER A 40 12.37 -14.89 2.89
N LYS A 41 13.05 -16.01 2.71
CA LYS A 41 14.31 -16.10 1.92
C LYS A 41 14.08 -16.71 0.53
N ASP A 42 12.89 -17.26 0.26
CA ASP A 42 12.66 -18.10 -0.92
C ASP A 42 11.28 -17.90 -1.57
N LEU A 43 10.46 -16.95 -1.08
CA LEU A 43 9.08 -16.67 -1.52
C LEU A 43 8.10 -17.83 -1.26
N VAL A 44 8.52 -18.88 -0.58
CA VAL A 44 7.71 -20.08 -0.27
C VAL A 44 7.47 -20.21 1.23
N ASN A 45 8.55 -20.10 2.00
CA ASN A 45 8.50 -20.23 3.46
C ASN A 45 8.43 -18.84 4.08
N TRP A 46 7.25 -18.48 4.59
CA TRP A 46 6.96 -17.17 5.15
C TRP A 46 6.78 -17.23 6.67
N THR A 47 7.31 -16.25 7.38
CA THR A 47 7.16 -16.09 8.82
C THR A 47 6.66 -14.68 9.12
N ILE A 48 5.63 -14.51 9.93
CA ILE A 48 5.20 -13.20 10.44
C ILE A 48 6.28 -12.70 11.40
N ILE A 49 6.83 -11.53 11.12
CA ILE A 49 7.88 -10.89 11.93
C ILE A 49 7.39 -9.66 12.70
N GLY A 50 6.21 -9.14 12.37
CA GLY A 50 5.63 -7.98 13.03
C GLY A 50 4.38 -7.46 12.31
N TYR A 51 3.98 -6.26 12.70
CA TYR A 51 2.84 -5.53 12.15
C TYR A 51 3.23 -4.06 12.00
N ALA A 52 2.88 -3.44 10.87
CA ALA A 52 3.24 -2.04 10.64
C ALA A 52 2.33 -1.05 11.39
N ALA A 53 1.15 -1.45 11.81
CA ALA A 53 0.25 -0.60 12.57
C ALA A 53 -0.36 -1.33 13.77
N GLU A 54 -0.04 -0.87 14.98
CA GLU A 54 -0.70 -1.36 16.20
C GLU A 54 -2.15 -0.88 16.29
N ARG A 55 -2.43 0.30 15.74
CA ARG A 55 -3.76 0.95 15.71
C ARG A 55 -3.99 1.63 14.37
N LEU A 56 -5.25 1.76 13.98
CA LEU A 56 -5.67 2.49 12.79
C LEU A 56 -6.13 3.90 13.14
N LYS A 57 -6.00 4.81 12.20
CA LYS A 57 -6.41 6.22 12.34
C LYS A 57 -7.60 6.54 11.40
N PRO A 58 -8.57 7.35 11.85
CA PRO A 58 -8.70 7.93 13.19
C PRO A 58 -9.16 6.90 14.23
N GLU A 59 -8.62 6.99 15.44
CA GLU A 59 -8.80 5.97 16.48
C GLU A 59 -10.24 5.90 17.00
N ASP A 60 -10.95 7.02 17.08
CA ASP A 60 -12.36 7.08 17.48
C ASP A 60 -13.30 6.32 16.53
N VAL A 61 -12.91 6.17 15.25
CA VAL A 61 -13.62 5.36 14.27
C VAL A 61 -13.22 3.89 14.40
N PHE A 62 -11.91 3.60 14.39
CA PHE A 62 -11.41 2.23 14.31
C PHE A 62 -11.30 1.51 15.65
N SER A 63 -11.62 2.17 16.76
CA SER A 63 -11.92 1.52 18.04
C SER A 63 -13.25 0.74 18.02
N LYS A 64 -14.02 0.82 16.94
CA LYS A 64 -15.28 0.11 16.72
C LYS A 64 -15.19 -0.76 15.47
N PRO A 65 -15.94 -1.88 15.39
CA PRO A 65 -15.99 -2.71 14.18
C PRO A 65 -16.38 -1.92 12.93
N GLN A 66 -15.63 -2.06 11.85
CA GLN A 66 -15.82 -1.33 10.58
C GLN A 66 -16.07 -2.25 9.36
N HIS A 67 -16.13 -3.58 9.56
CA HIS A 67 -16.54 -4.57 8.57
C HIS A 67 -15.94 -4.41 7.17
N GLY A 68 -14.65 -4.56 7.04
CA GLY A 68 -13.97 -4.51 5.74
C GLY A 68 -13.62 -3.12 5.22
N ASN A 69 -13.80 -2.07 6.02
CA ASN A 69 -13.24 -0.75 5.76
C ASN A 69 -11.77 -0.67 6.20
N ALA A 70 -11.14 0.48 6.10
CA ALA A 70 -9.77 0.82 6.47
C ALA A 70 -8.72 0.34 5.47
N VAL A 71 -7.88 -0.64 5.81
CA VAL A 71 -6.67 -0.99 5.04
C VAL A 71 -7.00 -1.89 3.87
N TRP A 72 -6.99 -1.31 2.66
CA TRP A 72 -7.14 -2.02 1.40
C TRP A 72 -5.82 -2.02 0.63
N ALA A 73 -5.52 -3.13 -0.04
CA ALA A 73 -4.44 -3.38 -0.99
C ALA A 73 -3.17 -2.53 -0.78
N PRO A 74 -2.40 -2.78 0.28
CA PRO A 74 -1.18 -2.01 0.56
C PRO A 74 -0.09 -2.29 -0.46
N SER A 75 0.92 -1.41 -0.48
CA SER A 75 2.20 -1.66 -1.13
C SER A 75 3.33 -1.54 -0.12
N ILE A 76 4.32 -2.42 -0.21
CA ILE A 76 5.55 -2.34 0.58
C ILE A 76 6.73 -2.03 -0.34
N ARG A 77 7.55 -1.05 0.03
CA ARG A 77 8.75 -0.64 -0.71
C ARG A 77 9.91 -0.41 0.25
N TYR A 78 11.13 -0.55 -0.30
CA TYR A 78 12.35 -0.19 0.39
C TYR A 78 13.06 0.91 -0.39
N HIS A 79 13.33 2.03 0.27
CA HIS A 79 14.00 3.16 -0.33
C HIS A 79 14.90 3.86 0.70
N ASN A 80 16.14 4.17 0.30
CA ASN A 80 17.11 4.91 1.13
C ASN A 80 17.27 4.39 2.56
N GLY A 81 17.29 3.06 2.74
CA GLY A 81 17.52 2.45 4.06
C GLY A 81 16.26 2.32 4.93
N GLU A 82 15.09 2.67 4.41
CA GLU A 82 13.82 2.57 5.13
C GLU A 82 12.79 1.75 4.35
N PHE A 83 11.95 1.02 5.08
CA PHE A 83 10.75 0.38 4.56
C PHE A 83 9.57 1.36 4.62
N TYR A 84 8.76 1.34 3.59
CA TYR A 84 7.53 2.12 3.45
C TYR A 84 6.38 1.17 3.18
N VAL A 85 5.32 1.27 3.96
CA VAL A 85 4.03 0.65 3.66
C VAL A 85 3.04 1.75 3.33
N CYS A 86 2.51 1.72 2.11
CA CYS A 86 1.52 2.66 1.62
C CYS A 86 0.19 1.92 1.48
N TYR A 87 -0.89 2.43 2.06
CA TYR A 87 -2.21 1.79 1.96
C TYR A 87 -3.32 2.81 1.69
N GLY A 88 -4.38 2.32 1.03
CA GLY A 88 -5.61 3.08 0.82
C GLY A 88 -6.63 2.80 1.92
N ASP A 89 -7.18 3.86 2.51
CA ASP A 89 -8.47 3.85 3.16
C ASP A 89 -9.48 4.48 2.17
N PRO A 90 -10.42 3.70 1.59
CA PRO A 90 -11.28 4.19 0.52
C PRO A 90 -12.21 5.31 0.93
N ASP A 91 -12.40 5.55 2.22
CA ASP A 91 -13.23 6.62 2.75
C ASP A 91 -12.43 7.86 3.15
N ARG A 92 -11.08 7.77 3.27
CA ARG A 92 -10.21 8.85 3.79
C ARG A 92 -9.06 9.23 2.88
N GLY A 93 -8.42 8.25 2.19
CA GLY A 93 -7.32 8.51 1.29
C GLY A 93 -6.11 7.62 1.48
N ILE A 94 -4.93 8.12 1.13
CA ILE A 94 -3.68 7.37 1.14
C ILE A 94 -2.91 7.65 2.42
N TYR A 95 -2.54 6.59 3.10
CA TYR A 95 -1.68 6.61 4.28
C TYR A 95 -0.31 6.01 3.99
N MET A 96 0.69 6.51 4.70
CA MET A 96 2.07 5.99 4.69
C MET A 96 2.53 5.70 6.12
N ILE A 97 3.24 4.58 6.27
CA ILE A 97 3.94 4.19 7.50
C ILE A 97 5.35 3.78 7.12
N LYS A 98 6.35 4.10 7.93
CA LYS A 98 7.73 3.73 7.63
C LYS A 98 8.50 3.25 8.85
N THR A 99 9.60 2.51 8.58
CA THR A 99 10.54 2.05 9.58
C THR A 99 11.90 1.71 8.97
N LYS A 100 12.94 1.70 9.78
CA LYS A 100 14.25 1.13 9.41
C LYS A 100 14.37 -0.36 9.71
N ASP A 101 13.56 -0.85 10.65
CA ASP A 101 13.54 -2.26 11.07
C ASP A 101 12.13 -2.84 10.89
N PRO A 102 11.90 -3.68 9.87
CA PRO A 102 10.57 -4.21 9.57
C PRO A 102 10.05 -5.19 10.63
N ALA A 103 10.93 -5.74 11.48
CA ALA A 103 10.55 -6.58 12.62
C ALA A 103 10.35 -5.77 13.91
N GLY A 104 10.76 -4.51 13.92
CA GLY A 104 10.67 -3.61 15.05
C GLY A 104 9.44 -2.73 15.05
N ARG A 105 9.60 -1.56 15.64
CA ARG A 105 8.53 -0.56 15.71
C ARG A 105 8.46 0.24 14.41
N TRP A 106 7.25 0.42 13.91
CA TRP A 106 6.92 1.32 12.80
C TRP A 106 6.46 2.69 13.32
N ASP A 107 6.63 3.71 12.50
CA ASP A 107 6.11 5.05 12.79
C ASP A 107 4.57 5.05 12.81
N GLU A 108 3.97 6.13 13.31
CA GLU A 108 2.50 6.31 13.23
C GLU A 108 2.05 6.55 11.78
N PRO A 109 0.86 6.06 11.38
CA PRO A 109 0.31 6.32 10.05
C PRO A 109 0.14 7.81 9.77
N ILE A 110 0.66 8.28 8.63
CA ILE A 110 0.50 9.64 8.14
C ILE A 110 -0.50 9.63 6.97
N LEU A 111 -1.51 10.49 7.00
CA LEU A 111 -2.41 10.71 5.86
C LEU A 111 -1.69 11.61 4.83
N VAL A 112 -1.13 10.98 3.81
CA VAL A 112 -0.32 11.64 2.76
C VAL A 112 -1.21 12.38 1.77
N HIS A 113 -2.32 11.77 1.39
CA HIS A 113 -3.25 12.35 0.41
C HIS A 113 -4.70 12.13 0.84
N PRO A 114 -5.37 13.18 1.38
CA PRO A 114 -6.79 13.11 1.71
C PRO A 114 -7.64 13.03 0.45
N ALA A 115 -8.35 11.94 0.24
CA ALA A 115 -9.26 11.77 -0.88
C ALA A 115 -10.23 10.62 -0.62
N LYS A 116 -11.43 10.70 -1.20
CA LYS A 116 -12.41 9.61 -1.11
C LYS A 116 -12.35 8.76 -2.37
N GLY A 117 -12.30 7.46 -2.19
CA GLY A 117 -12.37 6.49 -3.28
C GLY A 117 -11.04 6.15 -3.94
N ILE A 118 -9.91 6.68 -3.46
CA ILE A 118 -8.58 6.25 -3.91
C ILE A 118 -8.21 4.94 -3.22
N ILE A 119 -7.73 3.96 -4.01
CA ILE A 119 -7.36 2.62 -3.59
C ILE A 119 -6.05 2.16 -4.22
N ASP A 120 -5.48 1.08 -3.70
CA ASP A 120 -4.33 0.36 -4.26
C ASP A 120 -3.09 1.25 -4.49
N PRO A 121 -2.69 2.09 -3.53
CA PRO A 121 -1.59 3.02 -3.74
C PRO A 121 -0.25 2.29 -3.81
N CYS A 122 0.60 2.71 -4.76
CA CYS A 122 1.95 2.21 -4.92
C CYS A 122 2.93 3.38 -4.96
N PRO A 123 3.76 3.58 -3.94
CA PRO A 123 4.77 4.62 -3.94
C PRO A 123 5.95 4.23 -4.82
N PHE A 124 6.53 5.23 -5.46
CA PHE A 124 7.68 5.10 -6.34
C PHE A 124 8.59 6.32 -6.22
N TRP A 125 9.89 6.09 -6.13
CA TRP A 125 10.92 7.12 -6.14
C TRP A 125 11.72 7.02 -7.43
N ASP A 126 11.78 8.12 -8.19
CA ASP A 126 12.55 8.18 -9.43
C ASP A 126 13.98 8.67 -9.18
N GLU A 127 14.86 8.41 -10.14
CA GLU A 127 16.29 8.77 -10.10
C GLU A 127 16.53 10.28 -10.17
N ASP A 128 15.55 11.05 -10.64
CA ASP A 128 15.59 12.51 -10.65
C ASP A 128 15.30 13.15 -9.29
N GLY A 129 15.10 12.33 -8.25
CA GLY A 129 14.80 12.75 -6.88
C GLY A 129 13.34 13.06 -6.61
N LYS A 130 12.45 12.87 -7.57
CA LYS A 130 11.01 12.99 -7.39
C LYS A 130 10.41 11.67 -6.90
N ALA A 131 9.27 11.80 -6.27
CA ALA A 131 8.51 10.64 -5.80
C ALA A 131 7.04 10.77 -6.19
N TYR A 132 6.40 9.61 -6.40
CA TYR A 132 5.04 9.53 -6.91
C TYR A 132 4.27 8.43 -6.19
N ILE A 133 2.94 8.51 -6.23
CA ILE A 133 2.04 7.42 -5.85
C ILE A 133 1.12 7.15 -7.04
N ALA A 134 1.22 5.97 -7.64
CA ALA A 134 0.22 5.46 -8.57
C ALA A 134 -0.91 4.81 -7.78
N HIS A 135 -2.16 4.93 -8.22
CA HIS A 135 -3.32 4.40 -7.50
C HIS A 135 -4.52 4.15 -8.42
N GLY A 136 -5.47 3.35 -7.95
CA GLY A 136 -6.76 3.13 -8.58
C GLY A 136 -7.89 3.92 -7.91
N TYR A 137 -9.13 3.65 -8.37
CA TYR A 137 -10.34 4.26 -7.83
C TYR A 137 -11.42 3.20 -7.58
N ALA A 138 -12.00 3.22 -6.38
CA ALA A 138 -13.15 2.41 -6.01
C ALA A 138 -14.44 3.06 -6.51
N GLY A 139 -15.11 2.46 -7.49
CA GLY A 139 -16.37 2.98 -8.04
C GLY A 139 -17.45 3.23 -7.00
N SER A 140 -17.48 2.42 -5.94
CA SER A 140 -18.42 2.56 -4.82
C SER A 140 -18.20 3.80 -3.95
N ARG A 141 -17.05 4.47 -4.04
CA ARG A 141 -16.69 5.66 -3.25
C ARG A 141 -16.41 6.87 -4.13
N ALA A 142 -15.66 6.68 -5.21
CA ALA A 142 -15.27 7.74 -6.15
C ALA A 142 -16.32 8.01 -7.24
N GLY A 143 -17.27 7.08 -7.47
CA GLY A 143 -18.19 7.15 -8.60
C GLY A 143 -17.55 6.81 -9.95
N VAL A 144 -16.25 6.53 -9.98
CA VAL A 144 -15.48 6.13 -11.16
C VAL A 144 -14.60 4.94 -10.81
N LYS A 145 -14.31 4.08 -11.78
CA LYS A 145 -13.40 2.93 -11.67
C LYS A 145 -12.64 2.73 -12.97
N SER A 146 -11.75 1.76 -13.01
CA SER A 146 -11.02 1.36 -14.23
C SER A 146 -10.14 2.46 -14.83
N ILE A 147 -9.66 3.36 -14.00
CA ILE A 147 -8.63 4.36 -14.33
C ILE A 147 -7.50 4.30 -13.31
N ILE A 148 -6.30 4.61 -13.76
CA ILE A 148 -5.13 4.76 -12.89
C ILE A 148 -4.77 6.24 -12.80
N GLY A 149 -4.70 6.73 -11.58
CA GLY A 149 -4.19 8.05 -11.23
C GLY A 149 -2.74 7.99 -10.78
N MET A 150 -2.10 9.14 -10.78
CA MET A 150 -0.78 9.35 -10.22
C MET A 150 -0.68 10.74 -9.62
N ILE A 151 -0.19 10.80 -8.38
CA ILE A 151 0.09 12.05 -7.69
C ILE A 151 1.57 12.11 -7.30
N GLU A 152 2.19 13.29 -7.42
CA GLU A 152 3.52 13.53 -6.88
C GLU A 152 3.47 13.60 -5.35
N MET A 153 4.49 13.07 -4.68
CA MET A 153 4.64 13.18 -3.22
C MET A 153 6.01 13.74 -2.85
N THR A 154 6.11 14.23 -1.63
CA THR A 154 7.41 14.59 -1.07
C THR A 154 8.32 13.36 -1.00
N PRO A 155 9.64 13.48 -1.25
CA PRO A 155 10.55 12.34 -1.26
C PRO A 155 10.62 11.57 0.06
N ASP A 156 10.26 12.20 1.18
CA ASP A 156 10.15 11.55 2.50
C ASP A 156 8.82 10.80 2.71
N GLY A 157 7.89 10.85 1.74
CA GLY A 157 6.62 10.16 1.77
C GLY A 157 5.59 10.73 2.75
N THR A 158 5.74 11.99 3.16
CA THR A 158 4.87 12.58 4.21
C THR A 158 3.69 13.38 3.68
N SER A 159 3.72 13.82 2.41
CA SER A 159 2.66 14.66 1.83
C SER A 159 2.59 14.50 0.32
N SER A 160 1.40 14.63 -0.25
CA SER A 160 1.22 14.78 -1.69
C SER A 160 1.49 16.20 -2.17
N ILE A 161 1.90 16.34 -3.44
CA ILE A 161 2.24 17.61 -4.08
C ILE A 161 1.37 17.79 -5.33
N GLY A 162 0.71 18.95 -5.43
CA GLY A 162 -0.07 19.29 -6.62
C GLY A 162 -1.38 18.52 -6.73
N SER A 163 -1.79 18.24 -7.96
CA SER A 163 -3.05 17.57 -8.29
C SER A 163 -2.82 16.18 -8.85
N ASP A 164 -3.76 15.29 -8.55
CA ASP A 164 -3.85 13.97 -9.14
C ASP A 164 -4.06 14.06 -10.67
N ARG A 165 -3.43 13.14 -11.41
CA ARG A 165 -3.51 13.04 -12.87
C ARG A 165 -3.88 11.62 -13.28
N VAL A 166 -4.85 11.49 -14.14
CA VAL A 166 -5.14 10.21 -14.80
C VAL A 166 -3.99 9.90 -15.78
N ILE A 167 -3.34 8.75 -15.58
CA ILE A 167 -2.24 8.27 -16.42
C ILE A 167 -2.66 7.13 -17.34
N TYR A 168 -3.76 6.44 -16.99
CA TYR A 168 -4.34 5.41 -17.83
C TYR A 168 -5.87 5.38 -17.66
N ASP A 169 -6.57 5.40 -18.80
CA ASP A 169 -8.02 5.23 -18.85
C ASP A 169 -8.34 3.86 -19.47
N GLY A 170 -8.84 2.96 -18.63
CA GLY A 170 -9.17 1.60 -19.01
C GLY A 170 -10.65 1.38 -19.40
N HIS A 171 -11.48 2.42 -19.51
CA HIS A 171 -12.90 2.27 -19.84
C HIS A 171 -13.14 1.60 -21.18
N ILE A 172 -12.23 1.74 -22.15
CA ILE A 172 -12.31 1.06 -23.43
C ILE A 172 -11.51 -0.22 -23.39
N GLY A 173 -12.18 -1.36 -23.47
CA GLY A 173 -11.54 -2.68 -23.56
C GLY A 173 -11.20 -3.35 -22.22
N ASN A 174 -11.42 -2.70 -21.10
CA ASN A 174 -11.14 -3.27 -19.79
C ASN A 174 -12.37 -3.17 -18.87
N ALA A 175 -12.81 -4.30 -18.34
CA ALA A 175 -13.96 -4.33 -17.42
C ALA A 175 -13.63 -3.75 -16.06
N THR A 176 -12.39 -3.97 -15.57
CA THR A 176 -11.86 -3.47 -14.30
C THR A 176 -10.35 -3.28 -14.42
N ILE A 177 -9.87 -2.10 -14.03
CA ILE A 177 -8.46 -1.77 -13.86
C ILE A 177 -8.29 -1.24 -12.44
N GLU A 178 -7.49 -1.93 -11.65
CA GLU A 178 -7.11 -1.61 -10.27
C GLU A 178 -5.80 -2.34 -9.92
N GLY A 179 -5.31 -2.27 -8.67
CA GLY A 179 -4.08 -2.94 -8.26
C GLY A 179 -2.83 -2.29 -8.84
N ALA A 180 -2.79 -0.96 -8.93
CA ALA A 180 -1.67 -0.22 -9.53
C ALA A 180 -0.33 -0.57 -8.86
N LYS A 181 0.67 -1.00 -9.67
CA LYS A 181 2.03 -1.24 -9.22
C LYS A 181 3.03 -0.60 -10.18
N MET A 182 3.97 0.15 -9.63
CA MET A 182 4.93 0.93 -10.38
C MET A 182 6.36 0.43 -10.14
N TYR A 183 7.08 0.17 -11.23
CA TYR A 183 8.46 -0.28 -11.21
C TYR A 183 9.22 0.39 -12.36
N LYS A 184 10.53 0.58 -12.18
CA LYS A 184 11.44 1.05 -13.22
C LYS A 184 12.48 -0.04 -13.51
N ARG A 185 12.74 -0.30 -14.78
CA ARG A 185 13.76 -1.22 -15.25
C ARG A 185 14.39 -0.67 -16.53
N ASP A 186 15.71 -0.55 -16.52
CA ASP A 186 16.52 -0.12 -17.67
C ASP A 186 16.13 1.28 -18.25
N GLY A 187 15.71 2.18 -17.35
CA GLY A 187 15.34 3.58 -17.67
C GLY A 187 13.85 3.83 -17.76
#